data_4f754463ca6e7505730827023db38b05
#
_entry.id   4f754463ca6e7505730827023db38b05
#
_cell.length_a   1.000
_cell.length_b   1.000
_cell.length_c   1.000
_cell.angle_alpha   90.00
_cell.angle_beta   90.00
_cell.angle_gamma   90.00
#
_symmetry.space_group_name_H-M   'P 1'
#
loop_
_entity.id
_entity.type
_entity.pdbx_description
1 polymer ?
#
loop_
_entity_poly.entity_id
_entity_poly.type
_entity_poly.pdbx_seq_one_letter_code
_entity_poly.pdbx_strand_id
1 'polypeptide(L)'
;MVMFTIRNMGGVALFLAGSTWLWLTPMFATKGVTTSGFLWSATRALSLLAIVGFSVATVGLFARQPWWETTAIGSAAVGLLALVPYWFAGTQGGETTGTVAWNALVHVLMVAGITTLLLVPQLERWVQHQVMPG
;
A
#
# COMPACT_ATOMS: atom_id res chain seq x y z
N MET A 1 -5.40 25.05 -15.72
CA MET A 1 -4.39 23.99 -15.53
C MET A 1 -4.98 22.86 -14.70
N VAL A 2 -5.16 21.70 -15.30
CA VAL A 2 -5.84 20.58 -14.64
C VAL A 2 -4.87 19.55 -14.03
N MET A 3 -3.56 19.81 -14.16
CA MET A 3 -2.52 18.89 -13.72
C MET A 3 -2.50 18.66 -12.21
N PHE A 4 -2.85 19.70 -11.44
CA PHE A 4 -2.80 19.66 -9.97
C PHE A 4 -4.17 19.54 -9.33
N THR A 5 -5.09 18.82 -9.96
CA THR A 5 -6.37 18.52 -9.35
C THR A 5 -6.18 17.55 -8.18
N ILE A 6 -7.13 17.58 -7.23
CA ILE A 6 -7.10 16.63 -6.11
C ILE A 6 -7.14 15.20 -6.63
N ARG A 7 -7.87 14.93 -7.71
CA ARG A 7 -7.87 13.60 -8.34
C ARG A 7 -6.47 13.19 -8.77
N ASN A 8 -5.76 14.07 -9.49
CA ASN A 8 -4.43 13.74 -10.00
C ASN A 8 -3.42 13.58 -8.85
N MET A 9 -3.46 14.48 -7.87
CA MET A 9 -2.59 14.38 -6.70
C MET A 9 -2.90 13.12 -5.88
N GLY A 10 -4.19 12.82 -5.71
CA GLY A 10 -4.61 11.61 -4.99
C GLY A 10 -4.18 10.33 -5.69
N GLY A 11 -4.29 10.31 -7.02
CA GLY A 11 -3.83 9.15 -7.81
C GLY A 11 -2.34 8.93 -7.70
N VAL A 12 -1.55 10.00 -7.80
CA VAL A 12 -0.10 9.92 -7.61
C VAL A 12 0.23 9.46 -6.19
N ALA A 13 -0.44 10.01 -5.19
CA ALA A 13 -0.23 9.62 -3.80
C ALA A 13 -0.58 8.14 -3.58
N LEU A 14 -1.66 7.67 -4.16
CA LEU A 14 -2.07 6.26 -4.06
C LEU A 14 -1.03 5.34 -4.69
N PHE A 15 -0.51 5.70 -5.86
CA PHE A 15 0.52 4.93 -6.52
C PHE A 15 1.81 4.90 -5.71
N LEU A 16 2.23 6.04 -5.18
CA LEU A 16 3.45 6.13 -4.36
C LEU A 16 3.29 5.34 -3.07
N ALA A 17 2.14 5.45 -2.40
CA ALA A 17 1.86 4.68 -1.19
C ALA A 17 1.95 3.17 -1.50
N GLY A 18 1.34 2.72 -2.60
CA GLY A 18 1.42 1.32 -2.99
C GLY A 18 2.85 0.87 -3.28
N SER A 19 3.63 1.72 -3.94
CA SER A 19 5.01 1.37 -4.29
C SER A 19 5.91 1.18 -3.07
N THR A 20 5.57 1.74 -1.91
CA THR A 20 6.37 1.59 -0.69
C THR A 20 6.39 0.15 -0.17
N TRP A 21 5.46 -0.70 -0.61
CA TRP A 21 5.52 -2.12 -0.25
C TRP A 21 6.75 -2.83 -0.81
N LEU A 22 7.46 -2.23 -1.78
CA LEU A 22 8.78 -2.71 -2.19
C LEU A 22 9.77 -2.73 -1.01
N TRP A 23 9.62 -1.81 -0.07
CA TRP A 23 10.50 -1.74 1.10
C TRP A 23 10.41 -2.97 2.00
N LEU A 24 9.33 -3.73 1.88
CA LEU A 24 9.13 -4.95 2.65
C LEU A 24 9.68 -6.19 1.95
N THR A 25 10.20 -6.05 0.72
CA THR A 25 10.74 -7.16 -0.04
C THR A 25 12.22 -7.37 0.29
N PRO A 26 12.77 -8.56 0.01
CA PRO A 26 14.21 -8.80 0.24
C PRO A 26 15.13 -7.83 -0.48
N MET A 27 14.67 -7.22 -1.57
CA MET A 27 15.47 -6.24 -2.34
C MET A 27 15.92 -5.06 -1.47
N PHE A 28 15.13 -4.67 -0.48
CA PHE A 28 15.42 -3.53 0.40
C PHE A 28 15.84 -3.96 1.80
N ALA A 29 16.09 -5.24 2.02
CA ALA A 29 16.58 -5.70 3.31
C ALA A 29 17.99 -5.15 3.57
N THR A 30 18.29 -4.92 4.84
CA THR A 30 19.61 -4.46 5.25
C THR A 30 20.67 -5.50 4.84
N LYS A 31 21.83 -5.01 4.40
CA LYS A 31 22.92 -5.89 3.99
C LYS A 31 23.28 -6.84 5.13
N GLY A 32 23.37 -8.12 4.84
CA GLY A 32 23.70 -9.15 5.83
C GLY A 32 22.47 -9.81 6.47
N VAL A 33 21.28 -9.29 6.23
CA VAL A 33 20.04 -9.93 6.68
C VAL A 33 19.78 -11.17 5.83
N THR A 34 19.40 -12.27 6.48
CA THR A 34 19.00 -13.49 5.77
C THR A 34 17.63 -13.29 5.14
N THR A 35 17.56 -13.45 3.83
CA THR A 35 16.33 -13.20 3.06
C THR A 35 15.81 -14.45 2.35
N SER A 36 16.29 -15.63 2.74
CA SER A 36 15.79 -16.89 2.22
C SER A 36 14.69 -17.44 3.12
N GLY A 37 13.88 -18.34 2.56
CA GLY A 37 12.86 -19.05 3.31
C GLY A 37 11.42 -18.63 2.97
N PHE A 38 10.48 -19.38 3.54
CA PHE A 38 9.05 -19.20 3.24
C PHE A 38 8.52 -17.83 3.64
N LEU A 39 8.94 -17.32 4.81
CA LEU A 39 8.41 -16.02 5.30
C LEU A 39 8.78 -14.88 4.36
N TRP A 40 10.02 -14.85 3.88
CA TRP A 40 10.41 -13.83 2.90
C TRP A 40 9.71 -14.02 1.56
N SER A 41 9.52 -15.26 1.13
CA SER A 41 8.77 -15.54 -0.10
C SER A 41 7.32 -15.09 0.01
N ALA A 42 6.67 -15.35 1.15
CA ALA A 42 5.30 -14.91 1.40
C ALA A 42 5.22 -13.38 1.45
N THR A 43 6.16 -12.73 2.14
CA THR A 43 6.22 -11.26 2.22
C THR A 43 6.35 -10.66 0.82
N ARG A 44 7.27 -11.19 0.03
CA ARG A 44 7.49 -10.71 -1.34
C ARG A 44 6.25 -10.88 -2.20
N ALA A 45 5.61 -12.06 -2.16
CA ALA A 45 4.43 -12.33 -2.96
C ALA A 45 3.28 -11.39 -2.59
N LEU A 46 3.00 -11.24 -1.29
CA LEU A 46 1.92 -10.37 -0.82
C LEU A 46 2.23 -8.89 -1.10
N SER A 47 3.47 -8.48 -0.92
CA SER A 47 3.88 -7.09 -1.18
C SER A 47 3.75 -6.75 -2.67
N LEU A 48 4.19 -7.65 -3.55
CA LEU A 48 4.06 -7.43 -5.00
C LEU A 48 2.59 -7.43 -5.42
N LEU A 49 1.77 -8.27 -4.82
CA LEU A 49 0.33 -8.29 -5.10
C LEU A 49 -0.31 -6.98 -4.66
N ALA A 50 0.06 -6.44 -3.51
CA ALA A 50 -0.42 -5.14 -3.06
C ALA A 50 0.00 -4.02 -4.02
N ILE A 51 1.26 -4.02 -4.47
CA ILE A 51 1.78 -3.03 -5.41
C ILE A 51 0.97 -3.05 -6.71
N VAL A 52 0.76 -4.24 -7.27
CA VAL A 52 -0.05 -4.39 -8.49
C VAL A 52 -1.47 -3.90 -8.25
N GLY A 53 -2.08 -4.27 -7.12
CA GLY A 53 -3.43 -3.84 -6.79
C GLY A 53 -3.56 -2.32 -6.66
N PHE A 54 -2.63 -1.66 -5.97
CA PHE A 54 -2.64 -0.20 -5.86
C PHE A 54 -2.40 0.46 -7.22
N SER A 55 -1.54 -0.11 -8.05
CA SER A 55 -1.30 0.41 -9.41
C SER A 55 -2.57 0.32 -10.26
N VAL A 56 -3.28 -0.80 -10.19
CA VAL A 56 -4.56 -0.97 -10.88
C VAL A 56 -5.60 0.01 -10.35
N ALA A 57 -5.67 0.18 -9.03
CA ALA A 57 -6.58 1.15 -8.42
C ALA A 57 -6.26 2.58 -8.90
N THR A 58 -4.99 2.92 -9.02
CA THR A 58 -4.56 4.23 -9.52
C THR A 58 -5.02 4.46 -10.95
N VAL A 59 -4.87 3.45 -11.81
CA VAL A 59 -5.37 3.54 -13.19
C VAL A 59 -6.88 3.74 -13.19
N GLY A 60 -7.61 2.99 -12.35
CA GLY A 60 -9.05 3.14 -12.22
C GLY A 60 -9.46 4.53 -11.75
N LEU A 61 -8.71 5.09 -10.81
CA LEU A 61 -8.95 6.45 -10.30
C LEU A 61 -8.78 7.48 -11.41
N PHE A 62 -7.68 7.43 -12.16
CA PHE A 62 -7.45 8.35 -13.27
C PHE A 62 -8.47 8.18 -14.39
N ALA A 63 -8.89 6.95 -14.65
CA ALA A 63 -9.92 6.65 -15.65
C ALA A 63 -11.33 6.86 -15.13
N ARG A 64 -11.50 7.29 -13.88
CA ARG A 64 -12.81 7.53 -13.23
C ARG A 64 -13.70 6.30 -13.24
N GLN A 65 -13.11 5.14 -12.99
CA GLN A 65 -13.87 3.88 -12.92
C GLN A 65 -14.38 3.66 -11.51
N PRO A 66 -15.65 3.27 -11.32
CA PRO A 66 -16.21 3.11 -9.97
C PRO A 66 -15.56 2.02 -9.15
N TRP A 67 -14.90 1.05 -9.78
CA TRP A 67 -14.25 -0.06 -9.09
C TRP A 67 -12.91 0.31 -8.44
N TRP A 68 -12.39 1.53 -8.66
CA TRP A 68 -11.06 1.89 -8.13
C TRP A 68 -11.03 1.84 -6.60
N GLU A 69 -12.11 2.25 -5.92
CA GLU A 69 -12.16 2.26 -4.46
C GLU A 69 -12.07 0.85 -3.88
N THR A 70 -12.88 -0.07 -4.42
CA THR A 70 -12.87 -1.46 -3.98
C THR A 70 -11.51 -2.09 -4.20
N THR A 71 -10.87 -1.79 -5.34
CA THR A 71 -9.53 -2.28 -5.65
C THR A 71 -8.51 -1.72 -4.67
N ALA A 72 -8.60 -0.43 -4.32
CA ALA A 72 -7.70 0.18 -3.34
C ALA A 72 -7.87 -0.44 -1.96
N ILE A 73 -9.12 -0.65 -1.51
CA ILE A 73 -9.40 -1.27 -0.22
C ILE A 73 -8.88 -2.71 -0.18
N GLY A 74 -9.12 -3.49 -1.24
CA GLY A 74 -8.62 -4.85 -1.34
C GLY A 74 -7.09 -4.90 -1.32
N SER A 75 -6.45 -3.98 -2.01
CA SER A 75 -4.99 -3.87 -2.02
C SER A 75 -4.44 -3.50 -0.65
N ALA A 76 -5.12 -2.62 0.08
CA ALA A 76 -4.76 -2.27 1.45
C ALA A 76 -4.86 -3.48 2.37
N ALA A 77 -5.90 -4.30 2.22
CA ALA A 77 -6.05 -5.52 3.01
C ALA A 77 -4.91 -6.51 2.73
N VAL A 78 -4.56 -6.70 1.46
CA VAL A 78 -3.43 -7.56 1.08
C VAL A 78 -2.12 -6.98 1.65
N GLY A 79 -1.96 -5.68 1.60
CA GLY A 79 -0.79 -5.01 2.16
C GLY A 79 -0.66 -5.22 3.68
N LEU A 80 -1.77 -5.18 4.41
CA LEU A 80 -1.77 -5.51 5.84
C LEU A 80 -1.36 -6.96 6.08
N LEU A 81 -1.89 -7.88 5.26
CA LEU A 81 -1.49 -9.29 5.37
C LEU A 81 0.00 -9.48 5.16
N ALA A 82 0.60 -8.70 4.26
CA ALA A 82 2.04 -8.78 4.00
C ALA A 82 2.88 -8.41 5.22
N LEU A 83 2.36 -7.57 6.12
CA LEU A 83 3.08 -7.16 7.32
C LEU A 83 3.28 -8.32 8.30
N VAL A 84 2.40 -9.32 8.29
CA VAL A 84 2.50 -10.47 9.20
C VAL A 84 3.76 -11.29 8.88
N PRO A 85 3.94 -11.85 7.68
CA PRO A 85 5.17 -12.57 7.38
C PRO A 85 6.40 -11.64 7.39
N TYR A 86 6.23 -10.37 7.02
CA TYR A 86 7.33 -9.40 7.05
C TYR A 86 7.93 -9.27 8.46
N TRP A 87 7.07 -9.11 9.48
CA TRP A 87 7.53 -8.96 10.85
C TRP A 87 8.41 -10.13 11.26
N PHE A 88 7.94 -11.35 11.02
CA PHE A 88 8.67 -12.55 11.39
C PHE A 88 9.90 -12.77 10.49
N ALA A 89 9.76 -12.53 9.21
CA ALA A 89 10.88 -12.67 8.28
C ALA A 89 12.02 -11.71 8.63
N GLY A 90 11.67 -10.46 8.89
CA GLY A 90 12.67 -9.44 9.22
C GLY A 90 13.38 -9.74 10.54
N THR A 91 12.63 -9.99 11.60
CA THR A 91 13.21 -10.24 12.93
C THR A 91 14.00 -11.54 12.97
N GLN A 92 13.50 -12.61 12.36
CA GLN A 92 14.21 -13.89 12.30
C GLN A 92 15.41 -13.84 11.36
N GLY A 93 15.36 -12.99 10.33
CA GLY A 93 16.46 -12.84 9.37
C GLY A 93 17.61 -11.99 9.86
N GLY A 94 17.47 -11.33 11.00
CA GLY A 94 18.53 -10.50 11.57
C GLY A 94 18.34 -8.99 11.42
N GLU A 95 17.21 -8.55 10.87
CA GLU A 95 16.87 -7.13 10.83
C GLU A 95 16.63 -6.63 12.24
N THR A 96 16.98 -5.37 12.53
CA THR A 96 16.71 -4.81 13.86
C THR A 96 15.20 -4.69 14.09
N THR A 97 14.75 -4.92 15.32
CA THR A 97 13.35 -4.79 15.67
C THR A 97 12.84 -3.37 15.40
N GLY A 98 13.67 -2.36 15.65
CA GLY A 98 13.30 -0.97 15.38
C GLY A 98 13.03 -0.71 13.90
N THR A 99 13.85 -1.26 13.00
CA THR A 99 13.67 -1.13 11.56
C THR A 99 12.37 -1.81 11.10
N VAL A 100 12.14 -3.04 11.56
CA VAL A 100 10.92 -3.78 11.22
C VAL A 100 9.68 -3.06 11.75
N ALA A 101 9.73 -2.61 13.00
CA ALA A 101 8.61 -1.91 13.63
C ALA A 101 8.31 -0.60 12.92
N TRP A 102 9.34 0.17 12.53
CA TRP A 102 9.15 1.42 11.81
C TRP A 102 8.49 1.19 10.45
N ASN A 103 9.00 0.24 9.67
CA ASN A 103 8.42 -0.06 8.38
C ASN A 103 6.97 -0.55 8.51
N ALA A 104 6.70 -1.43 9.48
CA ALA A 104 5.34 -1.90 9.73
C ALA A 104 4.41 -0.76 10.13
N LEU A 105 4.85 0.12 11.02
CA LEU A 105 4.05 1.25 11.49
C LEU A 105 3.68 2.19 10.34
N VAL A 106 4.65 2.55 9.50
CA VAL A 106 4.42 3.45 8.35
C VAL A 106 3.35 2.86 7.44
N HIS A 107 3.43 1.56 7.16
CA HIS A 107 2.47 0.90 6.27
C HIS A 107 1.09 0.75 6.91
N VAL A 108 1.03 0.48 8.22
CA VAL A 108 -0.25 0.48 8.95
C VAL A 108 -0.92 1.84 8.89
N LEU A 109 -0.14 2.92 9.08
CA LEU A 109 -0.67 4.28 9.01
C LEU A 109 -1.18 4.61 7.60
N MET A 110 -0.47 4.19 6.56
CA MET A 110 -0.94 4.39 5.18
C MET A 110 -2.24 3.64 4.91
N VAL A 111 -2.33 2.39 5.34
CA VAL A 111 -3.57 1.60 5.19
C VAL A 111 -4.71 2.25 5.98
N ALA A 112 -4.44 2.68 7.21
CA ALA A 112 -5.45 3.35 8.03
C ALA A 112 -5.96 4.61 7.33
N GLY A 113 -5.07 5.42 6.75
CA GLY A 113 -5.45 6.61 6.00
C GLY A 113 -6.32 6.30 4.79
N ILE A 114 -5.89 5.33 3.98
CA ILE A 114 -6.64 4.94 2.78
C ILE A 114 -8.02 4.40 3.15
N THR A 115 -8.09 3.48 4.10
CA THR A 115 -9.37 2.87 4.49
C THR A 115 -10.29 3.88 5.16
N THR A 116 -9.75 4.81 5.94
CA THR A 116 -10.55 5.87 6.55
C THR A 116 -11.18 6.76 5.47
N LEU A 117 -10.40 7.18 4.48
CA LEU A 117 -10.92 8.01 3.39
C LEU A 117 -12.00 7.31 2.57
N LEU A 118 -11.92 6.00 2.41
CA LEU A 118 -12.82 5.26 1.52
C LEU A 118 -13.97 4.55 2.23
N LEU A 119 -13.88 4.35 3.55
CA LEU A 119 -14.90 3.64 4.31
C LEU A 119 -15.76 4.54 5.20
N VAL A 120 -15.24 5.71 5.60
CA VAL A 120 -16.05 6.68 6.36
C VAL A 120 -16.96 7.42 5.36
N PRO A 121 -18.29 7.34 5.48
CA PRO A 121 -19.19 7.85 4.44
C PRO A 121 -18.99 9.32 4.08
N GLN A 122 -18.73 10.20 5.05
CA GLN A 122 -18.50 11.61 4.77
C GLN A 122 -17.23 11.85 3.97
N LEU A 123 -16.16 11.14 4.30
CA LEU A 123 -14.87 11.25 3.61
C LEU A 123 -14.94 10.60 2.23
N GLU A 124 -15.60 9.45 2.12
CA GLU A 124 -15.77 8.75 0.84
C GLU A 124 -16.56 9.64 -0.13
N ARG A 125 -17.61 10.30 0.31
CA ARG A 125 -18.38 11.23 -0.54
C ARG A 125 -17.52 12.40 -1.01
N TRP A 126 -16.67 12.92 -0.14
CA TRP A 126 -15.74 13.97 -0.52
C TRP A 126 -14.79 13.48 -1.60
N VAL A 127 -14.20 12.29 -1.44
CA VAL A 127 -13.30 11.69 -2.43
C VAL A 127 -14.02 11.50 -3.76
N GLN A 128 -15.26 10.98 -3.75
CA GLN A 128 -16.05 10.80 -4.96
C GLN A 128 -16.26 12.12 -5.70
N HIS A 129 -16.53 13.20 -4.99
CA HIS A 129 -16.67 14.50 -5.61
C HIS A 129 -15.39 14.98 -6.27
N GLN A 130 -14.23 14.60 -5.74
CA GLN A 130 -12.95 15.00 -6.33
C GLN A 130 -12.57 14.14 -7.54
N VAL A 131 -12.90 12.86 -7.51
CA VAL A 131 -12.52 11.90 -8.57
C VAL A 131 -13.57 11.86 -9.68
N MET A 132 -14.84 11.86 -9.33
CA MET A 132 -15.98 11.63 -10.23
C MET A 132 -16.98 12.81 -10.15
N PRO A 133 -16.54 14.04 -10.45
CA PRO A 133 -17.48 15.18 -10.42
C PRO A 133 -18.59 14.96 -11.44
N GLY A 134 -19.82 15.05 -10.96
CA GLY A 134 -21.01 14.78 -11.74
C GLY A 134 -21.36 15.82 -12.73
#